data_f72399498d8a39c1ea0b5283a64f6a00
#
_entry.id   f72399498d8a39c1ea0b5283a64f6a00
#
_cell.length_a   1.000
_cell.length_b   1.000
_cell.length_c   1.000
_cell.angle_alpha   90.00
_cell.angle_beta   90.00
_cell.angle_gamma   90.00
#
_symmetry.space_group_name_H-M   'P 1'
#
loop_
_entity.id
_entity.type
_entity.pdbx_description
1 polymer ?
#
loop_
_entity_poly.entity_id
_entity_poly.type
_entity_poly.pdbx_seq_one_letter_code
_entity_poly.pdbx_strand_id
1 'polypeptide(L)'
;MEFITYEVEGMVGIITINRPKALNALNSQVLEELDATLDAVDQNAVRCLILTGAGEKSFVAGADIGEMSTLTKAEGEAFGKKGNDVFRKLETFPLPVIAAVNGFALGG
;
A
#
# COMPACT_ATOMS: atom_id res chain seq x y z
N MET A 1 12.98 2.75 2.91
CA MET A 1 11.87 1.88 3.32
C MET A 1 12.11 0.47 2.82
N GLU A 2 11.58 -0.51 3.50
CA GLU A 2 11.82 -1.92 3.17
C GLU A 2 10.82 -2.46 2.14
N PHE A 3 9.53 -2.12 2.28
CA PHE A 3 8.46 -2.73 1.49
C PHE A 3 7.79 -1.80 0.49
N ILE A 4 8.06 -0.52 0.54
CA ILE A 4 7.49 0.45 -0.40
C ILE A 4 8.62 1.15 -1.14
N THR A 5 8.49 1.22 -2.46
CA THR A 5 9.34 2.07 -3.27
C THR A 5 8.49 3.17 -3.89
N TYR A 6 9.09 4.34 -4.07
CA TYR A 6 8.43 5.48 -4.69
C TYR A 6 9.36 6.10 -5.71
N GLU A 7 8.89 6.23 -6.94
CA GLU A 7 9.62 6.84 -8.04
C GLU A 7 8.75 7.86 -8.74
N VAL A 8 9.37 8.88 -9.32
CA VAL A 8 8.67 9.88 -10.11
C VAL A 8 9.17 9.81 -11.55
N GLU A 9 8.26 9.61 -12.48
CA GLU A 9 8.53 9.65 -13.91
C GLU A 9 7.70 10.78 -14.53
N GLY A 10 8.37 11.83 -14.99
CA GLY A 10 7.67 13.03 -15.46
C GLY A 10 6.84 13.63 -14.33
N MET A 11 5.52 13.65 -14.50
CA MET A 11 4.57 14.16 -13.50
C MET A 11 3.78 13.04 -12.82
N VAL A 12 4.23 11.80 -12.94
CA VAL A 12 3.57 10.62 -12.37
C VAL A 12 4.41 10.06 -11.23
N GLY A 13 3.81 9.94 -10.04
CA GLY A 13 4.41 9.25 -8.92
C GLY A 13 4.00 7.77 -8.95
N ILE A 14 4.96 6.88 -8.82
CA ILE A 14 4.74 5.43 -8.85
C ILE A 14 5.11 4.83 -7.51
N ILE A 15 4.09 4.34 -6.81
CA ILE A 15 4.25 3.64 -5.53
C ILE A 15 4.17 2.15 -5.80
N THR A 16 5.20 1.42 -5.42
CA THR A 16 5.25 -0.03 -5.60
C THR A 16 5.32 -0.73 -4.25
N ILE A 17 4.41 -1.67 -4.03
CA ILE A 17 4.46 -2.56 -2.87
C ILE A 17 5.41 -3.69 -3.24
N ASN A 18 6.53 -3.78 -2.53
CA ASN A 18 7.62 -4.70 -2.84
C ASN A 18 7.83 -5.69 -1.69
N ARG A 19 6.98 -6.69 -1.64
CA ARG A 19 7.06 -7.79 -0.67
C ARG A 19 6.72 -9.10 -1.39
N PRO A 20 7.44 -9.43 -2.47
CA PRO A 20 7.04 -10.54 -3.35
C PRO A 20 7.01 -11.90 -2.67
N LYS A 21 7.85 -12.13 -1.66
CA LYS A 21 7.86 -13.39 -0.90
C LYS A 21 6.57 -13.66 -0.15
N ALA A 22 5.80 -12.62 0.15
CA ALA A 22 4.49 -12.72 0.79
C ALA A 22 3.37 -12.32 -0.18
N LEU A 23 3.59 -12.38 -1.50
CA LEU A 23 2.64 -11.98 -2.53
C LEU A 23 2.10 -10.56 -2.30
N ASN A 24 2.96 -9.68 -1.79
CA ASN A 24 2.65 -8.28 -1.46
C ASN A 24 1.52 -8.15 -0.42
N ALA A 25 1.36 -9.14 0.46
CA ALA A 25 0.39 -9.06 1.55
C ALA A 25 0.71 -7.90 2.49
N LEU A 26 -0.35 -7.31 3.04
CA LEU A 26 -0.27 -6.12 3.87
C LEU A 26 -0.07 -6.50 5.33
N ASN A 27 1.13 -6.24 5.85
CA ASN A 27 1.39 -6.25 7.28
C ASN A 27 1.40 -4.82 7.81
N SER A 28 1.58 -4.64 9.11
CA SER A 28 1.60 -3.31 9.73
C SER A 28 2.69 -2.42 9.14
N GLN A 29 3.87 -2.97 8.86
CA GLN A 29 4.97 -2.19 8.31
C GLN A 29 4.67 -1.70 6.89
N VAL A 30 4.06 -2.52 6.03
CA VAL A 30 3.65 -2.08 4.69
C VAL A 30 2.67 -0.92 4.79
N LEU A 31 1.68 -1.02 5.70
CA LEU A 31 0.70 0.04 5.90
C LEU A 31 1.35 1.33 6.41
N GLU A 32 2.28 1.23 7.35
CA GLU A 32 3.01 2.38 7.87
C GLU A 32 3.86 3.05 6.80
N GLU A 33 4.56 2.26 6.00
CA GLU A 33 5.39 2.78 4.91
C GLU A 33 4.54 3.42 3.82
N LEU A 34 3.40 2.83 3.49
CA LEU A 34 2.47 3.40 2.52
C LEU A 34 1.92 4.75 3.00
N ASP A 35 1.51 4.82 4.26
CA ASP A 35 1.04 6.05 4.88
C ASP A 35 2.10 7.15 4.82
N ALA A 36 3.32 6.83 5.23
CA ALA A 36 4.45 7.77 5.20
C ALA A 36 4.79 8.22 3.77
N THR A 37 4.70 7.30 2.80
CA THR A 37 4.94 7.63 1.40
C THR A 37 3.91 8.63 0.88
N LEU A 38 2.64 8.43 1.20
CA LEU A 38 1.57 9.35 0.80
C LEU A 38 1.79 10.75 1.40
N ASP A 39 2.23 10.82 2.66
CA ASP A 39 2.55 12.10 3.29
C ASP A 39 3.73 12.81 2.63
N ALA A 40 4.68 12.07 2.09
CA ALA A 40 5.89 12.60 1.50
C ALA A 40 5.73 13.01 0.02
N VAL A 41 4.61 12.71 -0.63
CA VAL A 41 4.39 13.07 -2.03
C VAL A 41 4.37 14.59 -2.19
N ASP A 42 5.22 15.08 -3.10
CA ASP A 42 5.19 16.50 -3.49
C ASP A 42 4.05 16.73 -4.50
N GLN A 43 2.92 17.22 -4.00
CA GLN A 43 1.73 17.44 -4.81
C GLN A 43 1.87 18.59 -5.81
N ASN A 44 2.95 19.36 -5.73
CA ASN A 44 3.25 20.37 -6.74
C ASN A 44 4.07 19.81 -7.90
N ALA A 45 4.78 18.69 -7.66
CA ALA A 45 5.65 18.07 -8.65
C ALA A 45 4.95 16.98 -9.46
N VAL A 46 4.00 16.26 -8.86
CA VAL A 46 3.27 15.17 -9.53
C VAL A 46 1.80 15.54 -9.72
N ARG A 47 1.20 14.96 -10.75
CA ARG A 47 -0.21 15.21 -11.10
C ARG A 47 -1.11 14.01 -10.84
N CYS A 48 -0.52 12.83 -10.67
CA CYS A 48 -1.25 11.62 -10.30
C CYS A 48 -0.30 10.61 -9.69
N LEU A 49 -0.87 9.62 -9.00
CA LEU A 49 -0.14 8.49 -8.44
C LEU A 49 -0.60 7.20 -9.11
N ILE A 50 0.34 6.28 -9.27
CA ILE A 50 0.07 4.90 -9.63
C ILE A 50 0.48 4.04 -8.45
N LEU A 51 -0.39 3.12 -8.03
CA LEU A 51 -0.10 2.11 -7.03
C LEU A 51 -0.05 0.75 -7.70
N THR A 52 1.04 0.03 -7.54
CA THR A 52 1.20 -1.29 -8.14
C THR A 52 1.95 -2.23 -7.19
N GLY A 53 2.00 -3.51 -7.53
CA GLY A 53 2.77 -4.51 -6.79
C GLY A 53 4.02 -4.92 -7.56
N ALA A 54 5.08 -5.24 -6.83
CA ALA A 54 6.29 -5.78 -7.43
C ALA A 54 6.06 -7.20 -7.94
N GLY A 55 6.71 -7.55 -9.03
CA GLY A 55 6.65 -8.88 -9.62
C GLY A 55 5.47 -9.07 -10.57
N GLU A 56 5.27 -10.32 -10.98
CA GLU A 56 4.28 -10.68 -11.99
C GLU A 56 3.07 -11.43 -11.43
N LYS A 57 3.12 -11.85 -10.16
CA LYS A 57 2.10 -12.74 -9.58
C LYS A 57 1.01 -12.02 -8.84
N SER A 58 1.34 -10.95 -8.13
CA SER A 58 0.41 -10.34 -7.18
C SER A 58 0.52 -8.83 -7.18
N PHE A 59 -0.63 -8.20 -7.17
CA PHE A 59 -0.77 -6.80 -6.78
C PHE A 59 -0.71 -6.71 -5.25
N VAL A 60 -1.73 -7.24 -4.58
CA VAL A 60 -1.82 -7.36 -3.12
C VAL A 60 -2.65 -8.59 -2.79
N ALA A 61 -2.09 -9.53 -2.04
CA ALA A 61 -2.79 -10.76 -1.68
C ALA A 61 -3.66 -10.62 -0.41
N GLY A 62 -3.98 -9.40 -0.01
CA GLY A 62 -4.80 -9.13 1.16
C GLY A 62 -3.96 -8.85 2.41
N ALA A 63 -4.60 -8.88 3.57
CA ALA A 63 -3.91 -8.71 4.84
C ALA A 63 -3.01 -9.90 5.14
N ASP A 64 -1.91 -9.65 5.85
CA ASP A 64 -0.97 -10.71 6.24
C ASP A 64 -1.60 -11.59 7.32
N ILE A 65 -2.02 -12.79 6.93
CA ILE A 65 -2.67 -13.76 7.84
C ILE A 65 -1.71 -14.18 8.95
N GLY A 66 -0.42 -14.32 8.63
CA GLY A 66 0.60 -14.71 9.62
C GLY A 66 0.71 -13.70 10.75
N GLU A 67 0.69 -12.40 10.44
CA GLU A 67 0.67 -11.36 11.45
C GLU A 67 -0.64 -11.35 12.22
N MET A 68 -1.77 -11.44 11.53
CA MET A 68 -3.09 -11.41 12.16
C MET A 68 -3.31 -12.55 13.14
N SER A 69 -2.75 -13.73 12.87
CA SER A 69 -2.97 -14.93 13.70
C SER A 69 -2.42 -14.81 15.13
N THR A 70 -1.51 -13.87 15.36
CA THR A 70 -0.87 -13.67 16.67
C THR A 70 -1.43 -12.46 17.42
N LEU A 71 -2.35 -11.72 16.83
CA LEU A 71 -2.89 -10.50 17.43
C LEU A 71 -3.97 -10.81 18.46
N THR A 72 -3.98 -10.04 19.55
CA THR A 72 -5.13 -9.99 20.45
C THR A 72 -6.30 -9.31 19.73
N LYS A 73 -7.49 -9.37 20.36
CA LYS A 73 -8.67 -8.68 19.81
C LYS A 73 -8.42 -7.18 19.64
N ALA A 74 -7.84 -6.54 20.66
CA ALA A 74 -7.53 -5.11 20.62
C ALA A 74 -6.51 -4.78 19.56
N GLU A 75 -5.46 -5.60 19.42
CA GLU A 75 -4.45 -5.43 18.38
C GLU A 75 -5.03 -5.66 16.98
N GLY A 76 -5.93 -6.62 16.82
CA GLY A 76 -6.62 -6.88 15.57
C GLY A 76 -7.51 -5.72 15.15
N GLU A 77 -8.22 -5.11 16.09
CA GLU A 77 -9.03 -3.92 15.85
C GLU A 77 -8.15 -2.73 15.41
N ALA A 78 -7.01 -2.55 16.08
CA ALA A 78 -6.06 -1.49 15.73
C ALA A 78 -5.46 -1.69 14.34
N PHE A 79 -5.12 -2.93 13.99
CA PHE A 79 -4.63 -3.28 12.66
C PHE A 79 -5.68 -2.99 11.58
N GLY A 80 -6.92 -3.41 11.80
CA GLY A 80 -8.03 -3.15 10.88
C GLY A 80 -8.29 -1.66 10.70
N LYS A 81 -8.27 -0.90 11.80
CA LYS A 81 -8.43 0.55 11.75
C LYS A 81 -7.31 1.21 10.95
N LYS A 82 -6.07 0.80 11.19
CA LYS A 82 -4.91 1.32 10.46
C LYS A 82 -5.04 1.07 8.96
N GLY A 83 -5.40 -0.15 8.56
CA GLY A 83 -5.62 -0.49 7.17
C GLY A 83 -6.71 0.36 6.54
N ASN A 84 -7.85 0.49 7.20
CA ASN A 84 -8.96 1.30 6.71
C ASN A 84 -8.58 2.78 6.60
N ASP A 85 -7.83 3.31 7.56
CA ASP A 85 -7.38 4.70 7.54
C ASP A 85 -6.43 4.97 6.36
N VAL A 86 -5.50 4.05 6.08
CA VAL A 86 -4.57 4.17 4.95
C VAL A 86 -5.32 4.06 3.62
N PHE A 87 -6.26 3.12 3.50
CA PHE A 87 -7.08 2.98 2.29
C PHE A 87 -7.96 4.21 2.07
N ARG A 88 -8.52 4.77 3.14
CA ARG A 88 -9.28 6.01 3.07
C ARG A 88 -8.41 7.16 2.58
N LYS A 89 -7.18 7.22 3.04
CA LYS A 89 -6.21 8.22 2.61
C LYS A 89 -5.90 8.12 1.12
N LEU A 90 -5.77 6.89 0.59
CA LEU A 90 -5.64 6.65 -0.84
C LEU A 90 -6.88 7.13 -1.60
N GLU A 91 -8.07 6.76 -1.13
CA GLU A 91 -9.33 7.10 -1.77
C GLU A 91 -9.58 8.61 -1.82
N THR A 92 -9.20 9.31 -0.75
CA THR A 92 -9.42 10.76 -0.62
C THR A 92 -8.18 11.60 -0.94
N PHE A 93 -7.14 10.98 -1.48
CA PHE A 93 -5.91 11.70 -1.82
C PHE A 93 -6.22 12.84 -2.79
N PRO A 94 -5.59 14.04 -2.62
CA PRO A 94 -5.91 15.21 -3.45
C PRO A 94 -5.58 15.08 -4.93
N LEU A 95 -4.84 14.05 -5.32
CA LEU A 95 -4.52 13.74 -6.72
C LEU A 95 -5.19 12.43 -7.12
N PRO A 96 -5.46 12.20 -8.42
CA PRO A 96 -5.91 10.90 -8.87
C PRO A 96 -4.94 9.79 -8.47
N VAL A 97 -5.46 8.68 -7.96
CA VAL A 97 -4.69 7.48 -7.63
C VAL A 97 -5.22 6.33 -8.46
N ILE A 98 -4.34 5.74 -9.25
CA ILE A 98 -4.68 4.66 -10.17
C ILE A 98 -4.05 3.37 -9.66
N ALA A 99 -4.86 2.34 -9.45
CA ALA A 99 -4.36 1.01 -9.14
C ALA A 99 -3.99 0.30 -10.44
N ALA A 100 -2.70 0.04 -10.64
CA ALA A 100 -2.23 -0.79 -11.75
C ALA A 100 -2.14 -2.23 -11.24
N VAL A 101 -3.22 -2.96 -11.42
CA VAL A 101 -3.38 -4.31 -10.87
C VAL A 101 -2.64 -5.30 -11.74
N ASN A 102 -1.52 -5.82 -11.24
CA ASN A 102 -0.58 -6.66 -11.99
C ASN A 102 -0.68 -8.16 -11.65
N GLY A 103 -1.72 -8.58 -10.98
CA GLY A 103 -1.90 -9.97 -10.57
C GLY A 103 -2.98 -10.11 -9.51
N PHE A 104 -2.80 -11.02 -8.56
CA PHE A 104 -3.77 -11.23 -7.49
C PHE A 104 -4.11 -9.92 -6.77
N ALA A 105 -5.39 -9.66 -6.60
CA ALA A 105 -5.91 -8.53 -5.83
C ALA A 105 -7.01 -9.06 -4.91
N LEU A 106 -6.63 -9.46 -3.71
CA LEU A 106 -7.49 -10.19 -2.77
C LEU A 106 -7.67 -9.37 -1.49
N GLY A 107 -8.84 -9.50 -0.88
CA GLY A 107 -9.17 -8.86 0.39
C GLY A 107 -9.09 -7.34 0.30
N GLY A 108 -8.28 -6.76 1.16
CA GLY A 108 -8.12 -5.32 1.22
C GLY A 108 -7.68 -4.66 -0.06
#